data_eaa2c7c539d27ca0ae8411fa364be76e
#
_entry.id   eaa2c7c539d27ca0ae8411fa364be76e
#
_cell.length_a   1.000
_cell.length_b   1.000
_cell.length_c   1.000
_cell.angle_alpha   90.00
_cell.angle_beta   90.00
_cell.angle_gamma   90.00
#
_symmetry.space_group_name_H-M   'P 1'
#
loop_
_entity.id
_entity.type
_entity.pdbx_description
1 polymer ?
#
loop_
_entity_poly.entity_id
_entity_poly.type
_entity_poly.pdbx_seq_one_letter_code
_entity_poly.pdbx_strand_id
1 'polypeptide(L)'
;MIDRKGREVRTDRLGMPVQAESYTASRPPGWQGQPGGCGIASCISLKGEKINGDRIARMLTIMEERENGLGAGYACYGLFPDRRDQYCLQFFFDDEEGKSNAESFLEGHLDIMHDEKVFTRDRSTISPPYPMVWRYFANVPGHREWRGDRDLGEEDYMVEIVQHVNEKIPKAFCVSSGKDMAVFKGNGYSYEIADMYDLGRYSGTMWLSHSRFPTNSPAWWAGAHPLSLLDWGVCHNGEITSYGVNRKLVEMNGYKCTVLTDTEVVTYLWDLLVRRNKLPVEVAAFVMAPSTFHEISQMPAAERRLAEWLRITYKEAFLNGPFSIIVGRSQPEISLIALADRKKLRPMIAGLSPDDGVAYCASEESAIRIVEPDARTWAPGAGNPFIAVAGKGVVRKGIEPSFQGVSL
;
A
#
# COMPACT_ATOMS: atom_id res chain seq x y z
N MET A 1 9.74 -0.53 24.97
CA MET A 1 8.51 0.15 24.50
C MET A 1 7.42 -0.14 25.52
N ILE A 2 6.65 0.86 25.92
CA ILE A 2 5.58 0.69 26.93
C ILE A 2 4.23 0.74 26.20
N ASP A 3 3.36 -0.24 26.44
CA ASP A 3 2.02 -0.26 25.85
C ASP A 3 1.07 0.76 26.53
N ARG A 4 -0.12 0.97 25.97
CA ARG A 4 -1.14 1.88 26.54
C ARG A 4 -1.59 1.54 27.97
N LYS A 5 -1.17 0.40 28.52
CA LYS A 5 -1.44 -0.03 29.88
C LYS A 5 -0.20 0.06 30.80
N GLY A 6 0.89 0.72 30.33
CA GLY A 6 2.13 0.89 31.09
C GLY A 6 2.98 -0.40 31.19
N ARG A 7 2.76 -1.40 30.32
CA ARG A 7 3.52 -2.65 30.32
C ARG A 7 4.69 -2.58 29.35
N GLU A 8 5.83 -3.08 29.78
CA GLU A 8 7.02 -3.19 28.95
C GLU A 8 6.80 -4.23 27.86
N VAL A 9 6.89 -3.81 26.59
CA VAL A 9 6.79 -4.70 25.42
C VAL A 9 8.19 -5.16 25.08
N ARG A 10 8.46 -6.47 25.15
CA ARG A 10 9.72 -7.04 24.66
C ARG A 10 9.85 -6.80 23.17
N THR A 11 10.93 -6.19 22.78
CA THR A 11 11.28 -5.96 21.38
C THR A 11 12.42 -6.87 20.96
N ASP A 12 12.46 -7.25 19.69
CA ASP A 12 13.59 -7.93 19.08
C ASP A 12 14.77 -6.97 18.85
N ARG A 13 15.81 -7.44 18.15
CA ARG A 13 17.02 -6.64 17.84
C ARG A 13 16.75 -5.42 16.94
N LEU A 14 15.56 -5.33 16.36
CA LEU A 14 15.10 -4.23 15.51
C LEU A 14 14.12 -3.29 16.25
N GLY A 15 13.96 -3.46 17.58
CA GLY A 15 12.97 -2.73 18.35
C GLY A 15 11.53 -3.19 18.11
N MET A 16 11.34 -4.32 17.40
CA MET A 16 10.03 -4.87 17.06
C MET A 16 9.44 -5.67 18.21
N PRO A 17 8.13 -5.62 18.47
CA PRO A 17 7.49 -6.45 19.49
C PRO A 17 7.70 -7.94 19.19
N VAL A 18 8.37 -8.67 20.10
CA VAL A 18 8.76 -10.08 19.90
C VAL A 18 7.58 -11.05 19.97
N GLN A 19 6.49 -10.70 20.60
CA GLN A 19 5.21 -11.42 20.54
C GLN A 19 4.08 -10.48 20.90
N ALA A 20 3.10 -10.35 20.00
CA ALA A 20 1.78 -9.97 20.43
C ALA A 20 1.18 -11.16 21.21
N GLU A 21 1.26 -11.16 22.53
CA GLU A 21 0.18 -11.78 23.29
C GLU A 21 -1.09 -11.22 22.70
N SER A 22 -2.00 -12.10 22.27
CA SER A 22 -3.28 -11.72 21.68
C SER A 22 -3.85 -10.55 22.46
N TYR A 23 -3.81 -9.34 21.87
CA TYR A 23 -4.55 -8.19 22.38
C TYR A 23 -6.02 -8.48 22.18
N THR A 24 -6.58 -9.30 23.03
CA THR A 24 -7.98 -9.21 23.36
C THR A 24 -8.12 -7.95 24.18
N ALA A 25 -8.28 -6.80 23.50
CA ALA A 25 -8.86 -5.64 24.13
C ALA A 25 -10.09 -6.16 24.89
N SER A 26 -10.12 -5.97 26.20
CA SER A 26 -11.27 -6.36 27.01
C SER A 26 -12.47 -5.62 26.44
N ARG A 27 -13.30 -6.36 25.72
CA ARG A 27 -14.50 -5.81 25.10
C ARG A 27 -15.39 -5.25 26.19
N PRO A 28 -15.94 -4.04 26.06
CA PRO A 28 -16.89 -3.53 27.04
C PRO A 28 -18.06 -4.51 27.19
N PRO A 29 -18.64 -4.67 28.40
CA PRO A 29 -19.80 -5.50 28.60
C PRO A 29 -20.93 -5.06 27.67
N GLY A 30 -21.48 -5.99 26.88
CA GLY A 30 -22.57 -5.71 25.92
C GLY A 30 -22.13 -5.43 24.48
N TRP A 31 -20.83 -5.45 24.16
CA TRP A 31 -20.37 -5.33 22.79
C TRP A 31 -20.72 -6.60 21.99
N GLN A 32 -21.77 -6.51 21.20
CA GLN A 32 -22.08 -7.52 20.18
C GLN A 32 -21.14 -7.23 19.01
N GLY A 33 -20.19 -8.15 18.78
CA GLY A 33 -19.13 -7.98 17.77
C GLY A 33 -19.72 -7.61 16.41
N GLN A 34 -19.57 -6.35 16.04
CA GLN A 34 -19.78 -5.97 14.65
C GLN A 34 -18.72 -6.67 13.80
N PRO A 35 -19.05 -7.15 12.61
CA PRO A 35 -18.06 -7.71 11.70
C PRO A 35 -17.10 -6.60 11.33
N GLY A 36 -16.01 -6.48 12.07
CA GLY A 36 -14.93 -5.54 11.81
C GLY A 36 -14.21 -5.91 10.51
N GLY A 37 -13.74 -4.93 9.83
CA GLY A 37 -12.90 -5.08 8.65
C GLY A 37 -12.37 -3.71 8.29
N CYS A 38 -11.10 -3.64 7.87
CA CYS A 38 -10.46 -2.39 7.47
C CYS A 38 -11.30 -1.59 6.48
N GLY A 39 -11.23 -0.26 6.57
CA GLY A 39 -11.72 0.66 5.54
C GLY A 39 -10.63 0.92 4.52
N ILE A 40 -10.94 0.83 3.22
CA ILE A 40 -10.05 1.28 2.16
C ILE A 40 -10.81 2.19 1.20
N ALA A 41 -10.16 3.27 0.74
CA ALA A 41 -10.71 4.15 -0.27
C ALA A 41 -9.62 4.74 -1.16
N SER A 42 -9.99 5.17 -2.35
CA SER A 42 -9.09 5.80 -3.31
C SER A 42 -9.84 6.71 -4.28
N CYS A 43 -9.13 7.70 -4.81
CA CYS A 43 -9.58 8.50 -5.93
C CYS A 43 -8.41 8.85 -6.85
N ILE A 44 -8.67 8.90 -8.17
CA ILE A 44 -7.70 9.27 -9.19
C ILE A 44 -8.34 10.25 -10.19
N SER A 45 -7.65 11.33 -10.48
CA SER A 45 -8.03 12.24 -11.57
C SER A 45 -7.65 11.61 -12.91
N LEU A 46 -8.64 11.37 -13.75
CA LEU A 46 -8.46 10.84 -15.09
C LEU A 46 -7.98 11.92 -16.09
N LYS A 47 -8.14 13.19 -15.72
CA LYS A 47 -7.67 14.34 -16.48
C LYS A 47 -6.28 14.85 -16.04
N GLY A 48 -5.68 14.23 -15.02
CA GLY A 48 -4.39 14.66 -14.45
C GLY A 48 -4.48 15.88 -13.53
N GLU A 49 -5.68 16.34 -13.22
CA GLU A 49 -5.91 17.45 -12.28
C GLU A 49 -5.54 17.05 -10.86
N LYS A 50 -5.26 18.04 -10.01
CA LYS A 50 -4.91 17.79 -8.62
C LYS A 50 -6.17 17.64 -7.76
N ILE A 51 -6.19 16.60 -6.96
CA ILE A 51 -7.22 16.31 -5.96
C ILE A 51 -6.64 16.68 -4.60
N ASN A 52 -7.35 17.53 -3.84
CA ASN A 52 -6.95 17.92 -2.49
C ASN A 52 -7.13 16.76 -1.49
N GLY A 53 -6.23 16.68 -0.49
CA GLY A 53 -6.21 15.61 0.52
C GLY A 53 -7.45 15.56 1.42
N ASP A 54 -8.20 16.66 1.57
CA ASP A 54 -9.47 16.64 2.32
C ASP A 54 -10.50 15.71 1.69
N ARG A 55 -10.47 15.55 0.35
CA ARG A 55 -11.38 14.61 -0.33
C ARG A 55 -11.20 13.19 0.14
N ILE A 56 -9.97 12.69 0.14
CA ILE A 56 -9.68 11.32 0.56
C ILE A 56 -9.84 11.14 2.08
N ALA A 57 -9.54 12.16 2.88
CA ALA A 57 -9.77 12.15 4.32
C ALA A 57 -11.27 11.95 4.62
N ARG A 58 -12.16 12.68 3.98
CA ARG A 58 -13.62 12.53 4.11
C ARG A 58 -14.11 11.15 3.68
N MET A 59 -13.57 10.60 2.57
CA MET A 59 -13.90 9.25 2.11
C MET A 59 -13.58 8.18 3.15
N LEU A 60 -12.46 8.33 3.85
CA LEU A 60 -12.05 7.34 4.85
C LEU A 60 -12.80 7.52 6.17
N THR A 61 -12.97 8.77 6.63
CA THR A 61 -13.61 9.08 7.92
C THR A 61 -15.08 8.62 7.98
N ILE A 62 -15.82 8.64 6.87
CA ILE A 62 -17.22 8.14 6.86
C ILE A 62 -17.31 6.65 7.20
N MET A 63 -16.19 5.93 7.09
CA MET A 63 -16.08 4.51 7.43
C MET A 63 -15.48 4.27 8.83
N GLU A 64 -15.56 5.23 9.75
CA GLU A 64 -14.93 5.17 11.09
C GLU A 64 -15.32 3.94 11.91
N GLU A 65 -16.54 3.39 11.71
CA GLU A 65 -16.98 2.15 12.36
C GLU A 65 -16.15 0.92 11.95
N ARG A 66 -15.36 1.03 10.86
CA ARG A 66 -14.46 -0.01 10.37
C ARG A 66 -13.04 0.09 10.94
N GLU A 67 -12.80 0.99 11.87
CA GLU A 67 -11.48 1.17 12.48
C GLU A 67 -11.53 1.15 13.99
N ASN A 68 -10.40 0.98 14.63
CA ASN A 68 -10.28 0.94 16.10
C ASN A 68 -9.12 1.80 16.64
N GLY A 69 -8.60 2.73 15.83
CA GLY A 69 -7.50 3.63 16.19
C GLY A 69 -6.12 2.96 16.25
N LEU A 70 -5.98 1.73 15.76
CA LEU A 70 -4.71 0.99 15.74
C LEU A 70 -3.94 1.16 14.42
N GLY A 71 -4.21 2.25 13.72
CA GLY A 71 -3.48 2.70 12.55
C GLY A 71 -4.37 3.14 11.40
N ALA A 72 -3.96 4.21 10.76
CA ALA A 72 -4.54 4.71 9.52
C ALA A 72 -3.47 5.35 8.65
N GLY A 73 -3.77 5.58 7.39
CA GLY A 73 -2.86 6.31 6.53
C GLY A 73 -3.37 6.52 5.11
N TYR A 74 -2.59 7.33 4.43
CA TYR A 74 -2.87 7.87 3.11
C TYR A 74 -1.60 7.81 2.26
N ALA A 75 -1.74 7.57 0.97
CA ALA A 75 -0.67 7.78 -0.01
C ALA A 75 -1.14 8.74 -1.08
N CYS A 76 -0.27 9.67 -1.46
CA CYS A 76 -0.51 10.65 -2.50
C CYS A 76 0.48 10.44 -3.64
N TYR A 77 -0.01 10.50 -4.86
CA TYR A 77 0.75 10.33 -6.09
C TYR A 77 0.60 11.56 -6.98
N GLY A 78 1.66 11.91 -7.71
CA GLY A 78 1.69 13.17 -8.43
C GLY A 78 1.79 14.36 -7.48
N LEU A 79 2.54 14.23 -6.40
CA LEU A 79 2.64 15.25 -5.35
C LEU A 79 3.79 16.24 -5.60
N PHE A 80 4.87 15.79 -6.24
CA PHE A 80 6.12 16.53 -6.40
C PHE A 80 6.50 16.72 -7.88
N PRO A 81 5.72 17.46 -8.67
CA PRO A 81 5.94 17.57 -10.11
C PRO A 81 7.33 18.11 -10.48
N ASP A 82 7.91 19.00 -9.65
CA ASP A 82 9.25 19.57 -9.87
C ASP A 82 10.40 18.61 -9.51
N ARG A 83 10.08 17.49 -8.85
CA ARG A 83 11.03 16.45 -8.41
C ARG A 83 10.60 15.04 -8.83
N ARG A 84 9.77 14.95 -9.87
CA ARG A 84 9.12 13.72 -10.32
C ARG A 84 10.09 12.59 -10.68
N ASP A 85 11.33 12.91 -11.03
CA ASP A 85 12.34 11.94 -11.44
C ASP A 85 13.25 11.52 -10.27
N GLN A 86 13.16 12.19 -9.11
CA GLN A 86 13.90 11.86 -7.89
C GLN A 86 13.13 10.85 -7.06
N TYR A 87 13.85 9.95 -6.40
CA TYR A 87 13.25 9.10 -5.36
C TYR A 87 12.89 9.95 -4.14
N CYS A 88 11.66 9.83 -3.67
CA CYS A 88 11.18 10.44 -2.44
C CYS A 88 11.21 9.39 -1.32
N LEU A 89 12.30 9.36 -0.57
CA LEU A 89 12.47 8.47 0.56
C LEU A 89 11.88 9.11 1.82
N GLN A 90 10.89 8.48 2.42
CA GLN A 90 10.28 8.98 3.65
C GLN A 90 10.54 8.03 4.80
N PHE A 91 10.96 8.59 5.94
CA PHE A 91 11.41 7.84 7.08
C PHE A 91 10.63 8.16 8.34
N PHE A 92 10.52 7.15 9.19
CA PHE A 92 10.26 7.29 10.62
C PHE A 92 11.55 7.04 11.38
N PHE A 93 11.91 7.99 12.26
CA PHE A 93 13.04 7.86 13.17
C PHE A 93 12.54 7.91 14.61
N ASP A 94 13.00 7.00 15.45
CA ASP A 94 12.64 7.00 16.87
C ASP A 94 13.32 8.18 17.61
N ASP A 95 14.57 8.51 17.19
CA ASP A 95 15.37 9.59 17.75
C ASP A 95 16.44 10.10 16.77
N GLU A 96 17.22 11.11 17.20
CA GLU A 96 18.30 11.72 16.40
C GLU A 96 19.45 10.74 16.11
N GLU A 97 19.70 9.74 16.95
CA GLU A 97 20.71 8.71 16.69
C GLU A 97 20.32 7.86 15.50
N GLY A 98 19.07 7.39 15.46
CA GLY A 98 18.54 6.64 14.32
C GLY A 98 18.58 7.44 13.03
N LYS A 99 18.25 8.74 13.10
CA LYS A 99 18.32 9.66 11.96
C LYS A 99 19.75 9.79 11.46
N SER A 100 20.71 10.10 12.34
CA SER A 100 22.12 10.30 11.96
C SER A 100 22.75 9.04 11.36
N ASN A 101 22.44 7.86 11.91
CA ASN A 101 22.92 6.58 11.38
C ASN A 101 22.37 6.30 9.98
N ALA A 102 21.09 6.59 9.75
CA ALA A 102 20.48 6.42 8.44
C ALA A 102 21.02 7.42 7.43
N GLU A 103 21.18 8.70 7.82
CA GLU A 103 21.77 9.74 6.96
C GLU A 103 23.19 9.37 6.51
N SER A 104 24.04 8.95 7.44
CA SER A 104 25.41 8.52 7.12
C SER A 104 25.43 7.34 6.13
N PHE A 105 24.48 6.42 6.26
CA PHE A 105 24.34 5.32 5.30
C PHE A 105 23.84 5.83 3.93
N LEU A 106 22.79 6.66 3.91
CA LEU A 106 22.20 7.17 2.67
C LEU A 106 23.19 8.01 1.87
N GLU A 107 23.95 8.92 2.51
CA GLU A 107 24.99 9.75 1.89
C GLU A 107 26.11 8.93 1.27
N GLY A 108 26.40 7.75 1.82
CA GLY A 108 27.38 6.81 1.25
C GLY A 108 26.90 6.07 0.00
N HIS A 109 25.60 6.13 -0.32
CA HIS A 109 24.98 5.29 -1.37
C HIS A 109 24.14 6.08 -2.37
N LEU A 110 23.65 7.26 -2.03
CA LEU A 110 22.73 8.06 -2.82
C LEU A 110 23.20 9.50 -2.93
N ASP A 111 22.86 10.15 -4.04
CA ASP A 111 23.03 11.59 -4.19
C ASP A 111 21.80 12.29 -3.57
N ILE A 112 21.93 12.75 -2.31
CA ILE A 112 20.85 13.46 -1.62
C ILE A 112 20.76 14.88 -2.18
N MET A 113 19.63 15.19 -2.82
CA MET A 113 19.38 16.47 -3.47
C MET A 113 18.68 17.48 -2.56
N HIS A 114 17.87 16.99 -1.63
CA HIS A 114 17.13 17.79 -0.67
C HIS A 114 16.61 16.91 0.45
N ASP A 115 16.48 17.47 1.64
CA ASP A 115 15.81 16.85 2.76
C ASP A 115 14.89 17.83 3.47
N GLU A 116 13.86 17.32 4.13
CA GLU A 116 12.94 18.15 4.91
C GLU A 116 12.26 17.36 6.01
N LYS A 117 11.96 18.02 7.11
CA LYS A 117 11.03 17.50 8.11
C LYS A 117 9.61 17.55 7.54
N VAL A 118 8.91 16.42 7.54
CA VAL A 118 7.51 16.42 7.13
C VAL A 118 6.67 17.16 8.17
N PHE A 119 5.86 18.09 7.69
CA PHE A 119 4.98 18.88 8.58
C PHE A 119 4.02 17.97 9.34
N THR A 120 3.90 18.21 10.64
CA THR A 120 2.89 17.61 11.51
C THR A 120 2.39 18.64 12.50
N ARG A 121 1.06 18.66 12.71
CA ARG A 121 0.41 19.43 13.79
C ARG A 121 0.69 18.80 15.16
N ASP A 122 0.13 19.40 16.19
CA ASP A 122 0.11 18.81 17.53
C ASP A 122 -0.51 17.40 17.49
N ARG A 123 0.09 16.48 18.25
CA ARG A 123 -0.25 15.06 18.28
C ARG A 123 -0.92 14.63 19.57
N SER A 124 -1.48 15.58 20.32
CA SER A 124 -2.06 15.33 21.65
C SER A 124 -3.17 14.28 21.66
N THR A 125 -3.86 14.06 20.53
CA THR A 125 -4.91 13.04 20.38
C THR A 125 -4.35 11.65 20.10
N ILE A 126 -3.11 11.55 19.60
CA ILE A 126 -2.46 10.31 19.23
C ILE A 126 -1.57 9.83 20.39
N SER A 127 -1.55 8.53 20.68
CA SER A 127 -0.73 7.99 21.75
C SER A 127 0.78 7.95 21.40
N PRO A 128 1.67 8.48 22.30
CA PRO A 128 3.10 8.35 22.10
C PRO A 128 3.58 6.88 22.19
N PRO A 129 4.83 6.57 21.75
CA PRO A 129 5.83 7.48 21.22
C PRO A 129 5.55 7.90 19.77
N TYR A 130 6.00 9.11 19.40
CA TYR A 130 5.88 9.64 18.04
C TYR A 130 7.22 9.56 17.34
N PRO A 131 7.32 8.98 16.15
CA PRO A 131 8.55 9.07 15.38
C PRO A 131 8.75 10.49 14.83
N MET A 132 9.98 10.85 14.58
CA MET A 132 10.30 11.98 13.71
C MET A 132 10.00 11.54 12.27
N VAL A 133 9.29 12.37 11.52
CA VAL A 133 8.97 12.09 10.12
C VAL A 133 9.82 12.98 9.24
N TRP A 134 10.66 12.36 8.41
CA TRP A 134 11.60 13.05 7.55
C TRP A 134 11.52 12.55 6.11
N ARG A 135 11.86 13.42 5.16
CA ARG A 135 11.82 13.10 3.73
C ARG A 135 13.12 13.51 3.06
N TYR A 136 13.62 12.65 2.19
CA TYR A 136 14.80 12.90 1.36
C TYR A 136 14.44 12.73 -0.10
N PHE A 137 14.87 13.68 -0.93
CA PHE A 137 14.84 13.54 -2.39
C PHE A 137 16.22 13.17 -2.86
N ALA A 138 16.33 12.05 -3.55
CA ALA A 138 17.63 11.49 -3.90
C ALA A 138 17.64 10.94 -5.34
N ASN A 139 18.86 10.96 -5.93
CA ASN A 139 19.15 10.23 -7.14
C ASN A 139 20.03 9.02 -6.81
N VAL A 140 19.92 7.99 -7.62
CA VAL A 140 20.84 6.86 -7.57
C VAL A 140 22.07 7.21 -8.39
N PRO A 141 23.32 7.11 -7.86
CA PRO A 141 24.52 7.44 -8.58
C PRO A 141 24.73 6.54 -9.79
N GLY A 142 25.42 7.06 -10.81
CA GLY A 142 25.71 6.31 -12.04
C GLY A 142 26.56 5.07 -11.80
N HIS A 143 27.49 5.13 -10.85
CA HIS A 143 28.26 3.99 -10.39
C HIS A 143 27.62 3.41 -9.13
N ARG A 144 27.12 2.17 -9.23
CA ARG A 144 26.40 1.47 -8.20
C ARG A 144 27.12 0.17 -7.86
N GLU A 145 27.53 0.05 -6.63
CA GLU A 145 28.11 -1.19 -6.12
C GLU A 145 27.37 -1.60 -4.84
N TRP A 146 26.79 -2.77 -4.84
CA TRP A 146 26.15 -3.36 -3.69
C TRP A 146 26.78 -4.72 -3.41
N ARG A 147 27.53 -4.83 -2.31
CA ARG A 147 28.22 -6.07 -1.91
C ARG A 147 29.08 -6.71 -3.02
N GLY A 148 29.67 -5.89 -3.89
CA GLY A 148 30.50 -6.36 -5.00
C GLY A 148 29.72 -6.69 -6.28
N ASP A 149 28.41 -6.52 -6.31
CA ASP A 149 27.56 -6.62 -7.50
C ASP A 149 27.48 -5.25 -8.20
N ARG A 150 28.05 -5.17 -9.40
CA ARG A 150 28.10 -3.93 -10.20
C ARG A 150 26.99 -3.83 -11.23
N ASP A 151 26.22 -4.89 -11.42
CA ASP A 151 25.20 -4.98 -12.46
C ASP A 151 23.76 -4.70 -11.96
N LEU A 152 23.59 -4.26 -10.68
CA LEU A 152 22.28 -3.89 -10.16
C LEU A 152 21.68 -2.71 -10.94
N GLY A 153 20.45 -2.91 -11.42
CA GLY A 153 19.63 -1.84 -11.97
C GLY A 153 19.29 -0.79 -10.90
N GLU A 154 18.96 0.42 -11.33
CA GLU A 154 18.64 1.56 -10.44
C GLU A 154 17.57 1.21 -9.40
N GLU A 155 16.45 0.59 -9.85
CA GLU A 155 15.34 0.22 -8.98
C GLU A 155 15.72 -0.91 -8.01
N ASP A 156 16.48 -1.92 -8.47
CA ASP A 156 16.93 -3.00 -7.59
C ASP A 156 17.95 -2.50 -6.55
N TYR A 157 18.80 -1.57 -6.92
CA TYR A 157 19.70 -0.89 -5.98
C TYR A 157 18.91 -0.13 -4.91
N MET A 158 17.88 0.62 -5.31
CA MET A 158 17.01 1.32 -4.35
C MET A 158 16.27 0.35 -3.42
N VAL A 159 15.80 -0.80 -3.94
CA VAL A 159 15.21 -1.86 -3.10
C VAL A 159 16.20 -2.34 -2.03
N GLU A 160 17.46 -2.60 -2.41
CA GLU A 160 18.49 -3.01 -1.44
C GLU A 160 18.77 -1.93 -0.39
N ILE A 161 18.82 -0.65 -0.77
CA ILE A 161 18.98 0.49 0.16
C ILE A 161 17.84 0.49 1.19
N VAL A 162 16.59 0.48 0.73
CA VAL A 162 15.41 0.51 1.60
C VAL A 162 15.41 -0.68 2.56
N GLN A 163 15.65 -1.87 2.04
CA GLN A 163 15.62 -3.09 2.84
C GLN A 163 16.79 -3.17 3.82
N HIS A 164 17.96 -2.64 3.45
CA HIS A 164 19.09 -2.56 4.37
C HIS A 164 18.78 -1.64 5.55
N VAL A 165 18.22 -0.44 5.28
CA VAL A 165 17.81 0.45 6.37
C VAL A 165 16.81 -0.23 7.28
N ASN A 166 15.75 -0.80 6.71
CA ASN A 166 14.66 -1.41 7.48
C ASN A 166 15.10 -2.65 8.28
N GLU A 167 16.16 -3.36 7.83
CA GLU A 167 16.65 -4.57 8.50
C GLU A 167 17.82 -4.29 9.46
N LYS A 168 18.70 -3.33 9.14
CA LYS A 168 20.03 -3.21 9.76
C LYS A 168 20.25 -1.91 10.54
N ILE A 169 19.52 -0.84 10.25
CA ILE A 169 19.70 0.43 10.94
C ILE A 169 18.65 0.58 12.03
N PRO A 170 19.04 0.42 13.32
CA PRO A 170 18.10 0.55 14.43
C PRO A 170 17.49 1.95 14.48
N LYS A 171 16.23 2.04 14.94
CA LYS A 171 15.51 3.31 15.17
C LYS A 171 15.23 4.13 13.89
N ALA A 172 15.43 3.52 12.71
CA ALA A 172 15.12 4.10 11.41
C ALA A 172 14.26 3.13 10.59
N PHE A 173 13.23 3.64 9.92
CA PHE A 173 12.40 2.84 9.04
C PHE A 173 11.94 3.65 7.83
N CYS A 174 12.30 3.20 6.63
CA CYS A 174 11.82 3.77 5.39
C CYS A 174 10.40 3.28 5.10
N VAL A 175 9.46 4.21 5.02
CA VAL A 175 8.02 3.91 4.82
C VAL A 175 7.53 4.19 3.41
N SER A 176 8.30 4.91 2.60
CA SER A 176 8.04 5.23 1.20
C SER A 176 9.34 5.45 0.47
N SER A 177 9.44 5.01 -0.78
CA SER A 177 10.66 5.10 -1.59
C SER A 177 10.39 5.29 -3.08
N GLY A 178 9.18 5.68 -3.45
CA GLY A 178 8.79 5.89 -4.85
C GLY A 178 9.10 7.29 -5.37
N LYS A 179 8.97 7.44 -6.68
CA LYS A 179 9.08 8.74 -7.35
C LYS A 179 7.72 9.43 -7.38
N ASP A 180 7.70 10.76 -7.16
CA ASP A 180 6.49 11.61 -7.21
C ASP A 180 5.34 11.09 -6.31
N MET A 181 5.66 10.55 -5.15
CA MET A 181 4.69 10.06 -4.18
C MET A 181 5.15 10.26 -2.73
N ALA A 182 4.19 10.26 -1.80
CA ALA A 182 4.45 10.26 -0.36
C ALA A 182 3.38 9.48 0.39
N VAL A 183 3.74 9.00 1.61
CA VAL A 183 2.86 8.27 2.51
C VAL A 183 2.69 9.04 3.82
N PHE A 184 1.45 9.21 4.27
CA PHE A 184 1.06 9.89 5.50
C PHE A 184 0.33 8.89 6.39
N LYS A 185 1.00 8.30 7.37
CA LYS A 185 0.43 7.20 8.17
C LYS A 185 0.92 7.22 9.62
N GLY A 186 0.20 6.50 10.46
CA GLY A 186 0.54 6.40 11.88
C GLY A 186 -0.45 5.59 12.68
N ASN A 187 -0.22 5.48 13.99
CA ASN A 187 -1.14 4.87 14.94
C ASN A 187 -2.15 5.89 15.41
N GLY A 188 -3.40 5.74 15.02
CA GLY A 188 -4.51 6.64 15.34
C GLY A 188 -5.71 6.32 14.47
N TYR A 189 -6.81 6.99 14.72
CA TYR A 189 -7.97 6.98 13.85
C TYR A 189 -7.67 7.74 12.54
N SER A 190 -8.43 7.46 11.49
CA SER A 190 -8.22 8.07 10.18
C SER A 190 -8.26 9.59 10.21
N TYR A 191 -9.22 10.18 10.92
CA TYR A 191 -9.34 11.63 11.07
C TYR A 191 -8.18 12.25 11.87
N GLU A 192 -7.66 11.54 12.90
CA GLU A 192 -6.50 12.00 13.68
C GLU A 192 -5.23 12.07 12.82
N ILE A 193 -5.01 11.04 11.99
CA ILE A 193 -3.86 10.99 11.07
C ILE A 193 -4.00 12.06 9.97
N ALA A 194 -5.20 12.25 9.43
CA ALA A 194 -5.46 13.29 8.45
C ALA A 194 -5.20 14.71 9.01
N ASP A 195 -5.65 14.98 10.24
CA ASP A 195 -5.41 16.25 10.92
C ASP A 195 -3.93 16.44 11.30
N MET A 196 -3.29 15.41 11.84
CA MET A 196 -1.87 15.45 12.20
C MET A 196 -0.99 15.89 11.03
N TYR A 197 -1.21 15.34 9.84
CA TYR A 197 -0.44 15.71 8.65
C TYR A 197 -1.00 16.93 7.92
N ASP A 198 -2.15 17.48 8.35
CA ASP A 198 -2.85 18.58 7.66
C ASP A 198 -3.03 18.27 6.17
N LEU A 199 -3.72 17.16 5.87
CA LEU A 199 -3.81 16.63 4.51
C LEU A 199 -4.37 17.63 3.50
N GLY A 200 -5.17 18.61 3.95
CA GLY A 200 -5.66 19.70 3.12
C GLY A 200 -4.57 20.58 2.48
N ARG A 201 -3.34 20.53 3.00
CA ARG A 201 -2.17 21.23 2.43
C ARG A 201 -1.62 20.55 1.16
N TYR A 202 -1.97 19.29 0.95
CA TYR A 202 -1.42 18.49 -0.13
C TYR A 202 -2.45 18.25 -1.23
N SER A 203 -2.00 18.28 -2.46
CA SER A 203 -2.82 18.00 -3.62
C SER A 203 -2.05 17.14 -4.62
N GLY A 204 -2.61 16.01 -4.99
CA GLY A 204 -2.02 15.05 -5.92
C GLY A 204 -2.99 14.58 -6.97
N THR A 205 -2.49 13.83 -7.95
CA THR A 205 -3.31 13.28 -9.03
C THR A 205 -4.12 12.06 -8.56
N MET A 206 -3.59 11.32 -7.58
CA MET A 206 -4.25 10.13 -7.03
C MET A 206 -4.00 10.04 -5.52
N TRP A 207 -5.00 9.52 -4.82
CA TRP A 207 -4.91 9.21 -3.40
C TRP A 207 -5.38 7.79 -3.11
N LEU A 208 -4.68 7.14 -2.18
CA LEU A 208 -5.10 5.91 -1.51
C LEU A 208 -5.28 6.19 -0.02
N SER A 209 -6.17 5.45 0.63
CA SER A 209 -6.34 5.52 2.08
C SER A 209 -6.74 4.18 2.69
N HIS A 210 -6.39 4.03 3.95
CA HIS A 210 -6.66 2.84 4.74
C HIS A 210 -6.88 3.18 6.20
N SER A 211 -7.91 2.60 6.79
CA SER A 211 -8.12 2.57 8.24
C SER A 211 -8.08 1.12 8.73
N ARG A 212 -7.33 0.90 9.79
CA ARG A 212 -6.94 -0.43 10.23
C ARG A 212 -7.88 -0.98 11.30
N PHE A 213 -8.26 -2.24 11.11
CA PHE A 213 -8.84 -3.08 12.16
C PHE A 213 -7.98 -4.36 12.27
N PRO A 214 -6.80 -4.28 12.90
CA PRO A 214 -5.86 -5.40 12.91
C PRO A 214 -6.40 -6.56 13.73
N THR A 215 -6.27 -7.76 13.20
CA THR A 215 -6.65 -9.01 13.86
C THR A 215 -5.43 -9.75 14.41
N ASN A 216 -4.33 -9.82 13.64
CA ASN A 216 -3.19 -10.70 13.91
C ASN A 216 -1.82 -10.00 13.90
N SER A 217 -1.74 -8.69 13.66
CA SER A 217 -0.48 -7.98 13.59
C SER A 217 -0.43 -6.81 14.59
N PRO A 218 0.75 -6.54 15.19
CA PRO A 218 0.90 -5.47 16.16
C PRO A 218 0.62 -4.10 15.54
N ALA A 219 0.08 -3.19 16.37
CA ALA A 219 -0.08 -1.81 15.99
C ALA A 219 1.25 -1.07 16.19
N TRP A 220 1.84 -0.58 15.09
CA TRP A 220 3.01 0.28 15.13
C TRP A 220 3.02 1.19 13.88
N TRP A 221 3.76 2.28 13.95
CA TRP A 221 3.66 3.35 12.94
C TRP A 221 3.94 2.88 11.53
N ALA A 222 5.05 2.16 11.31
CA ALA A 222 5.41 1.70 9.97
C ALA A 222 4.49 0.57 9.46
N GLY A 223 3.86 -0.19 10.37
CA GLY A 223 2.89 -1.25 10.03
C GLY A 223 1.51 -0.73 9.65
N ALA A 224 1.21 0.57 9.85
CA ALA A 224 0.00 1.17 9.29
C ALA A 224 0.09 1.18 7.74
N HIS A 225 -1.07 1.01 7.08
CA HIS A 225 -1.13 1.08 5.62
C HIS A 225 -1.29 2.53 5.15
N PRO A 226 -1.00 2.84 3.88
CA PRO A 226 -0.47 1.98 2.82
C PRO A 226 0.93 1.46 3.10
N LEU A 227 1.22 0.22 2.67
CA LEU A 227 2.58 -0.29 2.62
C LEU A 227 3.17 -0.02 1.23
N SER A 228 4.43 0.38 1.19
CA SER A 228 5.04 0.90 -0.04
C SER A 228 6.43 0.32 -0.28
N LEU A 229 6.75 0.08 -1.53
CA LEU A 229 8.08 -0.19 -2.04
C LEU A 229 8.20 0.39 -3.45
N LEU A 230 9.24 1.19 -3.70
CA LEU A 230 9.35 1.95 -4.95
C LEU A 230 8.03 2.70 -5.23
N ASP A 231 7.55 2.62 -6.45
CA ASP A 231 6.34 3.31 -6.92
C ASP A 231 5.03 2.65 -6.47
N TRP A 232 5.11 1.49 -5.82
CA TRP A 232 3.96 0.74 -5.36
C TRP A 232 3.50 1.18 -3.97
N GLY A 233 2.20 1.35 -3.79
CA GLY A 233 1.56 1.48 -2.50
C GLY A 233 0.30 0.62 -2.44
N VAL A 234 0.13 -0.14 -1.36
CA VAL A 234 -0.95 -1.13 -1.22
C VAL A 234 -1.75 -0.90 0.05
N CYS A 235 -3.06 -0.81 -0.11
CA CYS A 235 -4.06 -0.88 0.96
C CYS A 235 -4.78 -2.22 0.88
N HIS A 236 -4.98 -2.89 2.01
CA HIS A 236 -5.58 -4.22 2.07
C HIS A 236 -6.67 -4.28 3.13
N ASN A 237 -7.82 -4.81 2.75
CA ASN A 237 -8.92 -5.16 3.64
C ASN A 237 -9.16 -6.68 3.55
N GLY A 238 -8.83 -7.38 4.60
CA GLY A 238 -9.05 -8.84 4.68
C GLY A 238 -7.92 -9.59 5.36
N GLU A 239 -7.76 -10.85 4.97
CA GLU A 239 -6.78 -11.77 5.50
C GLU A 239 -6.26 -12.68 4.37
N ILE A 240 -4.96 -12.71 4.13
CA ILE A 240 -4.35 -13.57 3.13
C ILE A 240 -3.81 -14.82 3.80
N THR A 241 -4.57 -15.91 3.71
CA THR A 241 -4.25 -17.18 4.38
C THR A 241 -3.08 -17.93 3.75
N SER A 242 -2.69 -17.58 2.52
CA SER A 242 -1.49 -18.09 1.84
C SER A 242 -0.20 -17.35 2.21
N TYR A 243 -0.23 -16.46 3.21
CA TYR A 243 0.88 -15.60 3.63
C TYR A 243 2.23 -16.31 3.69
N GLY A 244 2.31 -17.48 4.35
CA GLY A 244 3.58 -18.21 4.51
C GLY A 244 4.22 -18.64 3.19
N VAL A 245 3.42 -19.07 2.21
CA VAL A 245 3.88 -19.46 0.87
C VAL A 245 4.30 -18.22 0.08
N ASN A 246 3.47 -17.19 0.09
CA ASN A 246 3.72 -15.93 -0.62
C ASN A 246 4.98 -15.24 -0.07
N ARG A 247 5.14 -15.19 1.26
CA ARG A 247 6.33 -14.67 1.92
C ARG A 247 7.59 -15.42 1.48
N LYS A 248 7.56 -16.75 1.51
CA LYS A 248 8.70 -17.56 1.06
C LYS A 248 9.08 -17.26 -0.39
N LEU A 249 8.09 -17.08 -1.27
CA LEU A 249 8.34 -16.73 -2.67
C LEU A 249 9.10 -15.39 -2.79
N VAL A 250 8.63 -14.33 -2.14
CA VAL A 250 9.30 -13.03 -2.21
C VAL A 250 10.67 -13.05 -1.54
N GLU A 251 10.83 -13.73 -0.41
CA GLU A 251 12.14 -13.90 0.26
C GLU A 251 13.16 -14.67 -0.61
N MET A 252 12.73 -15.71 -1.33
CA MET A 252 13.57 -16.42 -2.30
C MET A 252 13.99 -15.55 -3.49
N ASN A 253 13.23 -14.49 -3.79
CA ASN A 253 13.55 -13.49 -4.80
C ASN A 253 14.29 -12.26 -4.23
N GLY A 254 14.82 -12.36 -3.01
CA GLY A 254 15.71 -11.38 -2.39
C GLY A 254 15.02 -10.29 -1.56
N TYR A 255 13.68 -10.27 -1.47
CA TYR A 255 12.99 -9.30 -0.63
C TYR A 255 13.11 -9.66 0.86
N LYS A 256 13.09 -8.64 1.73
CA LYS A 256 13.16 -8.78 3.20
C LYS A 256 11.84 -8.33 3.82
N CYS A 257 11.10 -9.27 4.40
CA CYS A 257 9.85 -8.97 5.08
C CYS A 257 10.13 -8.48 6.51
N THR A 258 10.12 -7.17 6.73
CA THR A 258 10.45 -6.52 8.00
C THR A 258 9.24 -6.04 8.77
N VAL A 259 8.13 -5.78 8.10
CA VAL A 259 6.84 -5.37 8.71
C VAL A 259 6.06 -6.57 9.23
N LEU A 260 6.31 -7.75 8.66
CA LEU A 260 5.69 -9.03 9.03
C LEU A 260 4.16 -9.04 8.85
N THR A 261 3.67 -8.37 7.81
CA THR A 261 2.26 -8.37 7.43
C THR A 261 2.05 -9.01 6.06
N ASP A 262 0.86 -9.54 5.82
CA ASP A 262 0.48 -10.07 4.52
C ASP A 262 0.48 -8.99 3.42
N THR A 263 0.13 -7.76 3.78
CA THR A 263 0.14 -6.62 2.86
C THR A 263 1.55 -6.24 2.39
N GLU A 264 2.57 -6.36 3.25
CA GLU A 264 3.97 -6.20 2.84
C GLU A 264 4.33 -7.17 1.72
N VAL A 265 3.96 -8.43 1.90
CA VAL A 265 4.18 -9.48 0.91
C VAL A 265 3.44 -9.19 -0.39
N VAL A 266 2.20 -8.71 -0.32
CA VAL A 266 1.44 -8.30 -1.53
C VAL A 266 2.12 -7.15 -2.25
N THR A 267 2.67 -6.16 -1.52
CA THR A 267 3.43 -5.06 -2.13
C THR A 267 4.63 -5.57 -2.90
N TYR A 268 5.38 -6.52 -2.33
CA TYR A 268 6.53 -7.14 -2.98
C TYR A 268 6.13 -8.05 -4.15
N LEU A 269 4.97 -8.70 -4.09
CA LEU A 269 4.44 -9.48 -5.22
C LEU A 269 4.11 -8.61 -6.43
N TRP A 270 3.54 -7.41 -6.24
CA TRP A 270 3.33 -6.47 -7.33
C TRP A 270 4.65 -6.08 -7.98
N ASP A 271 5.66 -5.76 -7.20
CA ASP A 271 6.99 -5.43 -7.71
C ASP A 271 7.63 -6.62 -8.44
N LEU A 272 7.61 -7.80 -7.84
CA LEU A 272 8.14 -9.04 -8.45
C LEU A 272 7.46 -9.37 -9.77
N LEU A 273 6.14 -9.40 -9.80
CA LEU A 273 5.40 -9.84 -10.99
C LEU A 273 5.45 -8.81 -12.13
N VAL A 274 5.25 -7.52 -11.81
CA VAL A 274 5.13 -6.49 -12.85
C VAL A 274 6.49 -5.91 -13.22
N ARG A 275 7.32 -5.50 -12.24
CA ARG A 275 8.60 -4.87 -12.53
C ARG A 275 9.67 -5.89 -12.93
N ARG A 276 9.91 -6.92 -12.08
CA ARG A 276 10.99 -7.90 -12.35
C ARG A 276 10.60 -8.93 -13.42
N ASN A 277 9.41 -9.52 -13.32
CA ASN A 277 8.97 -10.55 -14.27
C ASN A 277 8.32 -9.96 -15.52
N LYS A 278 8.14 -8.62 -15.60
CA LYS A 278 7.59 -7.91 -16.76
C LYS A 278 6.18 -8.35 -17.16
N LEU A 279 5.39 -8.89 -16.24
CA LEU A 279 4.00 -9.23 -16.51
C LEU A 279 3.15 -7.96 -16.67
N PRO A 280 2.23 -7.91 -17.63
CA PRO A 280 1.18 -6.89 -17.64
C PRO A 280 0.41 -6.88 -16.30
N VAL A 281 -0.07 -5.70 -15.90
CA VAL A 281 -0.79 -5.51 -14.62
C VAL A 281 -1.99 -6.46 -14.52
N GLU A 282 -2.73 -6.64 -15.59
CA GLU A 282 -3.91 -7.52 -15.68
C GLU A 282 -3.53 -9.00 -15.47
N VAL A 283 -2.39 -9.40 -16.02
CA VAL A 283 -1.87 -10.76 -15.85
C VAL A 283 -1.38 -10.98 -14.42
N ALA A 284 -0.69 -10.02 -13.83
CA ALA A 284 -0.28 -10.06 -12.42
C ALA A 284 -1.51 -10.14 -11.49
N ALA A 285 -2.55 -9.36 -11.77
CA ALA A 285 -3.82 -9.44 -11.03
C ALA A 285 -4.46 -10.84 -11.15
N PHE A 286 -4.49 -11.43 -12.35
CA PHE A 286 -4.97 -12.80 -12.54
C PHE A 286 -4.11 -13.82 -11.80
N VAL A 287 -2.80 -13.70 -11.82
CA VAL A 287 -1.89 -14.58 -11.06
C VAL A 287 -2.22 -14.56 -9.56
N MET A 288 -2.48 -13.38 -9.01
CA MET A 288 -2.79 -13.23 -7.58
C MET A 288 -4.23 -13.66 -7.23
N ALA A 289 -5.20 -13.46 -8.12
CA ALA A 289 -6.61 -13.81 -7.90
C ALA A 289 -7.16 -14.67 -9.08
N PRO A 290 -6.59 -15.85 -9.36
CA PRO A 290 -6.94 -16.60 -10.55
C PRO A 290 -8.37 -17.15 -10.49
N SER A 291 -9.04 -17.16 -11.63
CA SER A 291 -10.31 -17.86 -11.82
C SER A 291 -10.24 -19.30 -11.36
N THR A 292 -11.36 -19.87 -10.93
CA THR A 292 -11.44 -21.28 -10.55
C THR A 292 -11.18 -22.19 -11.75
N PHE A 293 -10.82 -23.45 -11.52
CA PHE A 293 -10.63 -24.42 -12.62
C PHE A 293 -11.91 -24.63 -13.43
N HIS A 294 -13.08 -24.53 -12.79
CA HIS A 294 -14.36 -24.58 -13.49
C HIS A 294 -14.50 -23.42 -14.47
N GLU A 295 -14.28 -22.17 -14.01
CA GLU A 295 -14.34 -20.98 -14.86
C GLU A 295 -13.32 -21.05 -16.01
N ILE A 296 -12.09 -21.48 -15.71
CA ILE A 296 -11.03 -21.67 -16.72
C ILE A 296 -11.45 -22.71 -17.78
N SER A 297 -12.12 -23.80 -17.38
CA SER A 297 -12.58 -24.83 -18.31
C SER A 297 -13.62 -24.32 -19.32
N GLN A 298 -14.31 -23.23 -19.01
CA GLN A 298 -15.30 -22.58 -19.88
C GLN A 298 -14.68 -21.51 -20.81
N MET A 299 -13.40 -21.17 -20.62
CA MET A 299 -12.70 -20.18 -21.45
C MET A 299 -12.44 -20.70 -22.86
N PRO A 300 -12.32 -19.80 -23.86
CA PRO A 300 -11.80 -20.15 -25.19
C PRO A 300 -10.45 -20.89 -25.10
N ALA A 301 -10.18 -21.81 -26.01
CA ALA A 301 -9.02 -22.71 -25.89
C ALA A 301 -7.66 -22.02 -25.71
N ALA A 302 -7.46 -20.85 -26.33
CA ALA A 302 -6.22 -20.10 -26.20
C ALA A 302 -6.10 -19.48 -24.80
N GLU A 303 -7.15 -18.80 -24.32
CA GLU A 303 -7.21 -18.19 -23.00
C GLU A 303 -7.10 -19.25 -21.89
N ARG A 304 -7.78 -20.39 -22.06
CA ARG A 304 -7.69 -21.51 -21.13
C ARG A 304 -6.26 -22.02 -20.96
N ARG A 305 -5.54 -22.27 -22.06
CA ARG A 305 -4.15 -22.73 -22.00
C ARG A 305 -3.25 -21.74 -21.29
N LEU A 306 -3.44 -20.44 -21.56
CA LEU A 306 -2.70 -19.38 -20.89
C LEU A 306 -3.02 -19.34 -19.38
N ALA A 307 -4.30 -19.38 -19.02
CA ALA A 307 -4.73 -19.37 -17.62
C ALA A 307 -4.21 -20.58 -16.83
N GLU A 308 -4.26 -21.78 -17.43
CA GLU A 308 -3.70 -23.01 -16.84
C GLU A 308 -2.18 -22.88 -16.64
N TRP A 309 -1.47 -22.40 -17.65
CA TRP A 309 -0.02 -22.19 -17.58
C TRP A 309 0.35 -21.18 -16.49
N LEU A 310 -0.31 -20.02 -16.41
CA LEU A 310 -0.07 -19.01 -15.40
C LEU A 310 -0.32 -19.56 -13.99
N ARG A 311 -1.40 -20.33 -13.79
CA ARG A 311 -1.71 -20.93 -12.49
C ARG A 311 -0.68 -21.95 -12.04
N ILE A 312 -0.05 -22.67 -12.95
CA ILE A 312 1.00 -23.65 -12.63
C ILE A 312 2.32 -22.94 -12.36
N THR A 313 2.70 -22.01 -13.25
CA THR A 313 3.99 -21.31 -13.19
C THR A 313 4.10 -20.39 -11.96
N TYR A 314 3.02 -19.70 -11.62
CA TYR A 314 3.00 -18.72 -10.53
C TYR A 314 2.18 -19.17 -9.31
N LYS A 315 2.06 -20.46 -9.08
CA LYS A 315 1.20 -21.03 -8.03
C LYS A 315 1.49 -20.48 -6.62
N GLU A 316 2.75 -20.13 -6.33
CA GLU A 316 3.16 -19.56 -5.04
C GLU A 316 2.80 -18.07 -4.88
N ALA A 317 2.50 -17.36 -5.98
CA ALA A 317 2.05 -15.97 -5.96
C ALA A 317 0.53 -15.82 -5.80
N PHE A 318 -0.22 -16.92 -5.84
CA PHE A 318 -1.65 -16.93 -5.63
C PHE A 318 -2.01 -16.50 -4.20
N LEU A 319 -2.90 -15.51 -4.08
CA LEU A 319 -3.43 -15.03 -2.81
C LEU A 319 -4.70 -15.81 -2.46
N ASN A 320 -4.65 -16.53 -1.35
CA ASN A 320 -5.80 -17.24 -0.82
C ASN A 320 -6.36 -16.51 0.41
N GLY A 321 -7.67 -16.61 0.63
CA GLY A 321 -8.38 -15.93 1.72
C GLY A 321 -9.33 -14.83 1.22
N PRO A 322 -10.08 -14.21 2.15
CA PRO A 322 -10.96 -13.09 1.84
C PRO A 322 -10.17 -11.80 1.78
N PHE A 323 -10.04 -11.18 0.61
CA PHE A 323 -9.36 -9.91 0.48
C PHE A 323 -9.98 -8.96 -0.54
N SER A 324 -9.80 -7.68 -0.31
CA SER A 324 -9.84 -6.64 -1.32
C SER A 324 -8.62 -5.74 -1.15
N ILE A 325 -7.95 -5.40 -2.25
CA ILE A 325 -6.78 -4.54 -2.28
C ILE A 325 -6.99 -3.37 -3.22
N ILE A 326 -6.44 -2.22 -2.82
CA ILE A 326 -6.28 -1.07 -3.69
C ILE A 326 -4.78 -0.80 -3.80
N VAL A 327 -4.30 -0.66 -5.02
CA VAL A 327 -2.89 -0.50 -5.35
C VAL A 327 -2.71 0.77 -6.15
N GLY A 328 -1.78 1.61 -5.73
CA GLY A 328 -1.32 2.76 -6.48
C GLY A 328 0.06 2.52 -7.07
N ARG A 329 0.32 3.12 -8.20
CA ARG A 329 1.61 3.13 -8.86
C ARG A 329 1.89 4.51 -9.44
N SER A 330 3.09 5.07 -9.23
CA SER A 330 3.46 6.37 -9.78
C SER A 330 4.12 6.30 -11.16
N GLN A 331 4.85 5.24 -11.45
CA GLN A 331 5.61 5.08 -12.70
C GLN A 331 5.23 3.82 -13.46
N PRO A 332 5.29 3.81 -14.80
CA PRO A 332 5.59 4.93 -15.69
C PRO A 332 4.44 5.93 -15.79
N GLU A 333 3.26 5.58 -15.33
CA GLU A 333 2.04 6.40 -15.30
C GLU A 333 1.30 6.19 -13.99
N ILE A 334 0.75 7.27 -13.45
CA ILE A 334 -0.05 7.19 -12.23
C ILE A 334 -1.28 6.32 -12.49
N SER A 335 -1.33 5.19 -11.81
CA SER A 335 -2.34 4.15 -12.02
C SER A 335 -2.96 3.68 -10.72
N LEU A 336 -4.26 3.53 -10.72
CA LEU A 336 -5.08 2.94 -9.66
C LEU A 336 -5.53 1.55 -10.09
N ILE A 337 -5.24 0.55 -9.27
CA ILE A 337 -5.67 -0.83 -9.49
C ILE A 337 -6.46 -1.27 -8.26
N ALA A 338 -7.65 -1.84 -8.44
CA ALA A 338 -8.42 -2.44 -7.37
C ALA A 338 -8.76 -3.88 -7.72
N LEU A 339 -8.56 -4.80 -6.77
CA LEU A 339 -8.74 -6.23 -6.98
C LEU A 339 -9.36 -6.86 -5.73
N ALA A 340 -10.43 -7.62 -5.91
CA ALA A 340 -11.01 -8.47 -4.87
C ALA A 340 -10.62 -9.94 -5.11
N ASP A 341 -10.68 -10.74 -4.04
CA ASP A 341 -10.45 -12.17 -4.14
C ASP A 341 -11.40 -12.86 -5.14
N ARG A 342 -11.01 -14.04 -5.61
CA ARG A 342 -11.75 -14.82 -6.63
C ARG A 342 -13.16 -15.24 -6.23
N LYS A 343 -13.59 -15.01 -4.98
CA LYS A 343 -14.93 -15.28 -4.47
C LYS A 343 -15.62 -14.00 -4.01
N LYS A 344 -14.91 -12.85 -4.07
CA LYS A 344 -15.39 -11.55 -3.63
C LYS A 344 -15.96 -11.58 -2.21
N LEU A 345 -15.17 -12.13 -1.28
CA LEU A 345 -15.55 -12.27 0.12
C LEU A 345 -15.40 -10.95 0.90
N ARG A 346 -14.65 -9.99 0.35
CA ARG A 346 -14.57 -8.62 0.86
C ARG A 346 -15.20 -7.65 -0.13
N PRO A 347 -15.90 -6.61 0.39
CA PRO A 347 -16.55 -5.63 -0.48
C PRO A 347 -15.55 -4.76 -1.22
N MET A 348 -15.91 -4.40 -2.46
CA MET A 348 -15.22 -3.43 -3.29
C MET A 348 -16.25 -2.79 -4.21
N ILE A 349 -16.34 -1.46 -4.17
CA ILE A 349 -17.17 -0.65 -5.04
C ILE A 349 -16.24 0.26 -5.84
N ALA A 350 -16.43 0.29 -7.14
CA ALA A 350 -15.85 1.28 -8.03
C ALA A 350 -16.86 2.38 -8.34
N GLY A 351 -16.37 3.56 -8.69
CA GLY A 351 -17.22 4.69 -9.06
C GLY A 351 -16.54 5.60 -10.07
N LEU A 352 -17.34 6.37 -10.77
CA LEU A 352 -16.91 7.36 -11.75
C LEU A 352 -17.75 8.62 -11.58
N SER A 353 -17.10 9.79 -11.54
CA SER A 353 -17.81 11.07 -11.50
C SER A 353 -18.71 11.25 -12.73
N PRO A 354 -19.77 12.07 -12.68
CA PRO A 354 -20.69 12.28 -13.81
C PRO A 354 -19.99 12.77 -15.09
N ASP A 355 -18.92 13.53 -14.95
CA ASP A 355 -18.12 14.11 -16.05
C ASP A 355 -16.96 13.22 -16.51
N ASP A 356 -16.89 11.98 -16.01
CA ASP A 356 -15.80 11.04 -16.23
C ASP A 356 -14.39 11.57 -15.84
N GLY A 357 -14.35 12.58 -14.96
CA GLY A 357 -13.11 13.24 -14.57
C GLY A 357 -12.36 12.57 -13.45
N VAL A 358 -13.06 11.86 -12.55
CA VAL A 358 -12.47 11.21 -11.38
C VAL A 358 -13.02 9.79 -11.23
N ALA A 359 -12.12 8.83 -11.04
CA ALA A 359 -12.48 7.46 -10.70
C ALA A 359 -12.18 7.16 -9.21
N TYR A 360 -13.01 6.30 -8.64
CA TYR A 360 -13.01 5.95 -7.23
C TYR A 360 -13.01 4.44 -7.02
N CYS A 361 -12.40 3.98 -5.92
CA CYS A 361 -12.65 2.65 -5.38
C CYS A 361 -12.71 2.74 -3.85
N ALA A 362 -13.63 1.98 -3.23
CA ALA A 362 -13.76 1.96 -1.78
C ALA A 362 -14.38 0.64 -1.29
N SER A 363 -14.22 0.36 0.01
CA SER A 363 -14.92 -0.75 0.68
C SER A 363 -16.44 -0.55 0.68
N GLU A 364 -16.90 0.70 0.70
CA GLU A 364 -18.31 1.06 0.78
C GLU A 364 -18.68 2.16 -0.20
N GLU A 365 -19.90 2.11 -0.72
CA GLU A 365 -20.42 3.13 -1.61
C GLU A 365 -20.56 4.50 -0.92
N SER A 366 -20.88 4.52 0.37
CA SER A 366 -20.97 5.72 1.21
C SER A 366 -19.69 6.57 1.13
N ALA A 367 -18.52 5.92 1.10
CA ALA A 367 -17.23 6.59 0.97
C ALA A 367 -17.06 7.35 -0.36
N ILE A 368 -17.68 6.87 -1.43
CA ILE A 368 -17.69 7.57 -2.73
C ILE A 368 -18.73 8.68 -2.69
N ARG A 369 -19.94 8.40 -2.24
CA ARG A 369 -21.05 9.34 -2.28
C ARG A 369 -20.89 10.55 -1.37
N ILE A 370 -20.11 10.46 -0.29
CA ILE A 370 -19.82 11.61 0.59
C ILE A 370 -19.06 12.73 -0.13
N VAL A 371 -18.30 12.39 -1.18
CA VAL A 371 -17.50 13.34 -1.97
C VAL A 371 -18.00 13.53 -3.40
N GLU A 372 -18.79 12.59 -3.90
CA GLU A 372 -19.38 12.60 -5.24
C GLU A 372 -20.78 11.97 -5.19
N PRO A 373 -21.82 12.73 -4.78
CA PRO A 373 -23.16 12.18 -4.58
C PRO A 373 -23.76 11.52 -5.83
N ASP A 374 -23.46 12.07 -7.00
CA ASP A 374 -24.00 11.64 -8.30
C ASP A 374 -23.08 10.64 -9.03
N ALA A 375 -22.08 10.07 -8.34
CA ALA A 375 -21.18 9.09 -8.92
C ALA A 375 -21.95 7.90 -9.49
N ARG A 376 -21.55 7.44 -10.66
CA ARG A 376 -21.98 6.15 -11.23
C ARG A 376 -21.16 5.05 -10.56
N THR A 377 -21.79 4.22 -9.74
CA THR A 377 -21.13 3.19 -8.95
C THR A 377 -21.44 1.79 -9.47
N TRP A 378 -20.50 0.87 -9.31
CA TRP A 378 -20.68 -0.56 -9.59
C TRP A 378 -19.72 -1.40 -8.74
N ALA A 379 -19.99 -2.68 -8.70
CA ALA A 379 -19.15 -3.63 -7.99
C ALA A 379 -18.30 -4.43 -8.98
N PRO A 380 -16.96 -4.27 -9.03
CA PRO A 380 -16.07 -5.12 -9.82
C PRO A 380 -16.30 -6.61 -9.52
N GLY A 381 -16.14 -7.47 -10.51
CA GLY A 381 -16.30 -8.91 -10.36
C GLY A 381 -15.19 -9.55 -9.53
N ALA A 382 -15.47 -10.76 -9.03
CA ALA A 382 -14.49 -11.56 -8.30
C ALA A 382 -13.25 -11.84 -9.16
N GLY A 383 -12.05 -11.53 -8.65
CA GLY A 383 -10.79 -11.72 -9.36
C GLY A 383 -10.57 -10.82 -10.59
N ASN A 384 -11.50 -9.93 -10.93
CA ASN A 384 -11.39 -9.03 -12.06
C ASN A 384 -10.88 -7.66 -11.62
N PRO A 385 -9.72 -7.19 -12.11
CA PRO A 385 -9.18 -5.91 -11.68
C PRO A 385 -9.96 -4.73 -12.28
N PHE A 386 -10.24 -3.73 -11.45
CA PHE A 386 -10.52 -2.38 -11.91
C PHE A 386 -9.20 -1.67 -12.13
N ILE A 387 -9.01 -0.99 -13.26
CA ILE A 387 -7.78 -0.26 -13.58
C ILE A 387 -8.14 1.10 -14.17
N ALA A 388 -7.61 2.17 -13.55
CA ALA A 388 -7.73 3.53 -14.02
C ALA A 388 -6.33 4.16 -14.12
N VAL A 389 -6.08 4.94 -15.16
CA VAL A 389 -4.79 5.57 -15.46
C VAL A 389 -5.00 7.06 -15.72
N ALA A 390 -4.22 7.89 -15.03
CA ALA A 390 -4.26 9.33 -15.25
C ALA A 390 -3.92 9.67 -16.71
N GLY A 391 -4.72 10.53 -17.34
CA GLY A 391 -4.58 10.90 -18.74
C GLY A 391 -5.10 9.88 -19.76
N LYS A 392 -5.47 8.65 -19.32
CA LYS A 392 -6.00 7.61 -20.21
C LYS A 392 -7.43 7.19 -19.88
N GLY A 393 -7.91 7.47 -18.67
CA GLY A 393 -9.24 7.09 -18.23
C GLY A 393 -9.30 5.72 -17.54
N VAL A 394 -10.50 5.13 -17.49
CA VAL A 394 -10.72 3.78 -16.97
C VAL A 394 -10.37 2.76 -18.06
N VAL A 395 -9.28 2.05 -17.87
CA VAL A 395 -8.76 1.03 -18.80
C VAL A 395 -9.52 -0.28 -18.64
N ARG A 396 -9.87 -0.66 -17.39
CA ARG A 396 -10.70 -1.81 -17.09
C ARG A 396 -11.70 -1.48 -15.99
N LYS A 397 -12.96 -1.84 -16.19
CA LYS A 397 -14.03 -1.64 -15.20
C LYS A 397 -14.10 -2.76 -14.15
N GLY A 398 -13.38 -3.86 -14.37
CA GLY A 398 -13.43 -5.03 -13.51
C GLY A 398 -14.69 -5.90 -13.71
N ILE A 399 -15.49 -5.62 -14.73
CA ILE A 399 -16.66 -6.43 -15.11
C ILE A 399 -16.38 -7.29 -16.34
N GLU A 400 -15.29 -7.04 -17.04
CA GLU A 400 -14.82 -7.79 -18.19
C GLU A 400 -14.15 -9.11 -17.76
N PRO A 401 -14.21 -10.18 -18.57
CA PRO A 401 -13.44 -11.41 -18.33
C PRO A 401 -11.94 -11.13 -18.19
N SER A 402 -11.25 -11.92 -17.36
CA SER A 402 -9.87 -11.64 -16.92
C SER A 402 -8.85 -11.41 -18.02
N PHE A 403 -9.00 -12.06 -19.18
CA PHE A 403 -8.07 -11.96 -20.32
C PHE A 403 -8.58 -11.20 -21.54
N GLN A 404 -9.81 -10.67 -21.51
CA GLN A 404 -10.32 -9.92 -22.64
C GLN A 404 -9.47 -8.64 -22.84
N GLY A 405 -8.89 -8.50 -24.04
CA GLY A 405 -8.07 -7.32 -24.40
C GLY A 405 -6.63 -7.35 -23.87
N VAL A 406 -6.17 -8.44 -23.27
CA VAL A 406 -4.78 -8.59 -22.83
C VAL A 406 -3.96 -9.17 -23.99
N SER A 407 -2.92 -8.46 -24.43
CA SER A 407 -1.85 -8.97 -25.31
C SER A 407 -0.63 -9.28 -24.45
N LEU A 408 -0.07 -10.47 -24.59
CA LEU A 408 1.20 -10.90 -24.00
C LEU A 408 2.34 -10.60 -24.93
#